data_82047fa1e211db28f57f52865b6e375d
#
_entry.id   82047fa1e211db28f57f52865b6e375d
#
_cell.length_a   1.000
_cell.length_b   1.000
_cell.length_c   1.000
_cell.angle_alpha   90.00
_cell.angle_beta   90.00
_cell.angle_gamma   90.00
#
_symmetry.space_group_name_H-M   'P 1'
#
loop_
_entity.id
_entity.type
_entity.pdbx_description
1 polymer ?
#
loop_
_entity_poly.entity_id
_entity_poly.type
_entity_poly.pdbx_seq_one_letter_code
_entity_poly.pdbx_strand_id
1 'polypeptide(L)'
;MINHVVVVGRLTRKPELKFTSTGTKYTQFSVATQRNFKNKSGEYEADFINCLIWRNAAENFVKFTDKGSLVGIEGRIQTRTYEKDGKAVYITEVVAEGFSLLESKKTGESRNNQPVFSSNEAEPIEFSEDDLPF
;
A
#
# COMPACT_ATOMS: atom_id res chain seq x y z
N MET A 1 -5.51 -23.38 8.18
CA MET A 1 -6.37 -22.33 7.63
C MET A 1 -5.57 -21.41 6.76
N ILE A 2 -6.23 -20.79 5.81
CA ILE A 2 -5.57 -19.87 4.90
C ILE A 2 -6.01 -18.45 5.22
N ASN A 3 -5.04 -17.56 5.40
CA ASN A 3 -5.32 -16.15 5.63
C ASN A 3 -4.20 -15.37 4.96
N HIS A 4 -4.41 -15.02 3.71
CA HIS A 4 -3.36 -14.41 2.89
C HIS A 4 -3.99 -13.36 1.99
N VAL A 5 -3.36 -12.19 1.95
CA VAL A 5 -3.85 -11.05 1.20
C VAL A 5 -2.71 -10.47 0.39
N VAL A 6 -2.99 -10.15 -0.86
CA VAL A 6 -2.06 -9.41 -1.71
C VAL A 6 -2.81 -8.21 -2.24
N VAL A 7 -2.28 -7.03 -2.01
CA VAL A 7 -2.91 -5.78 -2.43
C VAL A 7 -1.90 -4.93 -3.16
N VAL A 8 -2.27 -4.42 -4.31
CA VAL A 8 -1.43 -3.48 -5.05
C VAL A 8 -2.20 -2.18 -5.18
N GLY A 9 -1.59 -1.09 -4.82
CA GLY A 9 -2.23 0.20 -4.91
C GLY A 9 -1.29 1.32 -4.53
N ARG A 10 -1.86 2.51 -4.38
CA ARG A 10 -1.06 3.69 -4.08
C ARG A 10 -1.32 4.16 -2.67
N LEU A 11 -0.27 4.64 -2.03
CA LEU A 11 -0.38 5.19 -0.69
C LEU A 11 -1.19 6.49 -0.73
N THR A 12 -2.11 6.65 0.21
CA THR A 12 -2.95 7.84 0.26
C THR A 12 -2.22 9.02 0.87
N ARG A 13 -1.17 8.75 1.64
CA ARG A 13 -0.33 9.79 2.24
C ARG A 13 1.01 9.17 2.61
N LYS A 14 1.95 10.03 2.97
CA LYS A 14 3.27 9.57 3.39
C LYS A 14 3.14 8.81 4.71
N PRO A 15 3.65 7.59 4.80
CA PRO A 15 3.59 6.84 6.06
C PRO A 15 4.56 7.44 7.08
N GLU A 16 4.21 7.29 8.34
CA GLU A 16 5.03 7.78 9.44
C GLU A 16 5.41 6.64 10.35
N LEU A 17 6.64 6.65 10.81
CA LEU A 17 7.12 5.64 11.75
C LEU A 17 6.66 6.02 13.15
N LYS A 18 6.06 5.06 13.83
CA LYS A 18 5.56 5.25 15.18
C LYS A 18 6.14 4.19 16.09
N PHE A 19 6.01 4.40 17.38
CA PHE A 19 6.54 3.48 18.38
C PHE A 19 5.47 3.17 19.40
N THR A 20 5.42 1.91 19.83
CA THR A 20 4.54 1.53 20.93
C THR A 20 5.14 1.97 22.24
N SER A 21 4.40 1.78 23.34
CA SER A 21 4.90 2.14 24.65
C SER A 21 6.14 1.32 25.03
N THR A 22 6.32 0.15 24.42
CA THR A 22 7.49 -0.68 24.68
C THR A 22 8.62 -0.41 23.70
N GLY A 23 8.45 0.56 22.80
CA GLY A 23 9.51 0.92 21.85
C GLY A 23 9.50 0.16 20.53
N THR A 24 8.47 -0.62 20.28
CA THR A 24 8.39 -1.37 19.02
C THR A 24 7.96 -0.45 17.88
N LYS A 25 8.70 -0.48 16.78
CA LYS A 25 8.41 0.34 15.62
C LYS A 25 7.24 -0.22 14.83
N TYR A 26 6.43 0.66 14.29
CA TYR A 26 5.37 0.26 13.39
C TYR A 26 4.93 1.45 12.54
N THR A 27 4.22 1.18 11.46
CA THR A 27 3.60 2.23 10.68
C THR A 27 2.23 1.75 10.22
N GLN A 28 1.27 2.65 10.28
CA GLN A 28 -0.08 2.43 9.76
C GLN A 28 -0.24 3.27 8.52
N PHE A 29 -0.83 2.70 7.51
CA PHE A 29 -1.01 3.42 6.25
C PHE A 29 -2.23 2.89 5.53
N SER A 30 -2.65 3.60 4.51
CA SER A 30 -3.81 3.22 3.72
C SER A 30 -3.40 3.11 2.27
N VAL A 31 -3.83 2.05 1.61
CA VAL A 31 -3.54 1.82 0.21
C VAL A 31 -4.85 1.96 -0.56
N ALA A 32 -4.84 2.79 -1.58
CA ALA A 32 -6.00 2.96 -2.45
C ALA A 32 -5.86 1.99 -3.61
N THR A 33 -6.81 1.08 -3.74
CA THR A 33 -6.82 0.13 -4.83
C THR A 33 -8.07 0.35 -5.66
N GLN A 34 -7.88 0.52 -6.95
CA GLN A 34 -8.97 0.86 -7.86
C GLN A 34 -9.72 -0.41 -8.26
N ARG A 35 -11.05 -0.29 -8.26
CA ARG A 35 -11.87 -1.41 -8.72
C ARG A 35 -11.74 -1.56 -10.23
N ASN A 36 -12.00 -2.76 -10.71
CA ASN A 36 -11.78 -3.10 -12.11
C ASN A 36 -12.93 -2.70 -13.01
N PHE A 37 -14.01 -2.15 -12.48
CA PHE A 37 -15.17 -1.79 -13.27
C PHE A 37 -15.68 -0.41 -12.85
N LYS A 38 -16.40 0.23 -13.76
CA LYS A 38 -16.93 1.56 -13.53
C LYS A 38 -18.24 1.49 -12.76
N ASN A 39 -18.50 2.52 -11.97
CA ASN A 39 -19.78 2.62 -11.27
C ASN A 39 -20.83 3.19 -12.23
N LYS A 40 -22.02 3.47 -11.71
CA LYS A 40 -23.11 3.96 -12.53
C LYS A 40 -22.84 5.30 -13.17
N SER A 41 -21.96 6.09 -12.57
CA SER A 41 -21.60 7.39 -13.11
C SER A 41 -20.45 7.32 -14.12
N GLY A 42 -19.98 6.13 -14.46
CA GLY A 42 -18.90 5.96 -15.41
C GLY A 42 -17.53 6.15 -14.83
N GLU A 43 -17.42 6.16 -13.51
CA GLU A 43 -16.14 6.37 -12.84
C GLU A 43 -15.70 5.13 -12.10
N TYR A 44 -14.37 4.96 -12.00
CA TYR A 44 -13.80 3.88 -11.21
C TYR A 44 -13.75 4.30 -9.75
N GLU A 45 -14.24 3.42 -8.89
CA GLU A 45 -14.16 3.64 -7.47
C GLU A 45 -12.91 2.99 -6.91
N ALA A 46 -12.46 3.48 -5.78
CA ALA A 46 -11.31 2.92 -5.10
C ALA A 46 -11.70 2.42 -3.72
N ASP A 47 -11.08 1.34 -3.32
CA ASP A 47 -11.19 0.85 -1.95
C ASP A 47 -9.95 1.25 -1.20
N PHE A 48 -10.13 1.68 0.05
CA PHE A 48 -9.02 2.12 0.87
C PHE A 48 -8.77 1.04 1.91
N ILE A 49 -7.61 0.43 1.84
CA ILE A 49 -7.27 -0.72 2.67
C ILE A 49 -6.31 -0.27 3.76
N ASN A 50 -6.71 -0.44 5.01
CA ASN A 50 -5.85 -0.10 6.14
C ASN A 50 -4.82 -1.19 6.34
N CYS A 51 -3.58 -0.80 6.45
CA CYS A 51 -2.47 -1.72 6.56
C CYS A 51 -1.57 -1.34 7.73
N LEU A 52 -0.83 -2.31 8.21
CA LEU A 52 0.06 -2.16 9.35
C LEU A 52 1.32 -2.95 9.08
N ILE A 53 2.48 -2.35 9.32
CA ILE A 53 3.77 -3.04 9.22
C ILE A 53 4.51 -2.83 10.53
N TRP A 54 5.21 -3.86 11.00
CA TRP A 54 5.94 -3.83 12.26
C TRP A 54 7.45 -3.90 12.05
N ARG A 55 8.18 -3.31 13.01
CA ARG A 55 9.62 -3.52 13.21
C ARG A 55 10.47 -2.95 12.06
N ASN A 56 11.51 -3.64 11.69
CA ASN A 56 12.43 -3.10 10.68
C ASN A 56 11.80 -2.93 9.31
N ALA A 57 10.82 -3.76 8.98
CA ALA A 57 10.10 -3.61 7.74
C ALA A 57 9.34 -2.28 7.71
N ALA A 58 8.81 -1.85 8.86
CA ALA A 58 8.13 -0.56 8.96
C ALA A 58 9.11 0.58 8.70
N GLU A 59 10.28 0.49 9.27
CA GLU A 59 11.30 1.51 9.10
C GLU A 59 11.71 1.62 7.63
N ASN A 60 11.92 0.49 6.98
CA ASN A 60 12.28 0.49 5.56
C ASN A 60 11.14 1.01 4.69
N PHE A 61 9.92 0.63 5.03
CA PHE A 61 8.76 1.07 4.26
C PHE A 61 8.63 2.60 4.30
N VAL A 62 8.74 3.17 5.49
CA VAL A 62 8.65 4.62 5.65
C VAL A 62 9.77 5.32 4.91
N LYS A 63 10.95 4.73 4.92
CA LYS A 63 12.12 5.33 4.32
C LYS A 63 12.02 5.42 2.80
N PHE A 64 11.41 4.43 2.16
CA PHE A 64 11.41 4.33 0.71
C PHE A 64 10.09 4.68 0.03
N THR A 65 9.08 5.11 0.78
CA THR A 65 7.78 5.43 0.19
C THR A 65 7.36 6.84 0.52
N ASP A 66 6.38 7.32 -0.23
CA ASP A 66 5.82 8.64 -0.04
C ASP A 66 4.36 8.60 -0.47
N LYS A 67 3.68 9.73 -0.35
CA LYS A 67 2.31 9.84 -0.83
C LYS A 67 2.28 9.49 -2.31
N GLY A 68 1.37 8.62 -2.68
CA GLY A 68 1.20 8.24 -4.08
C GLY A 68 2.07 7.11 -4.56
N SER A 69 2.99 6.62 -3.72
CA SER A 69 3.86 5.50 -4.12
C SER A 69 3.03 4.28 -4.47
N LEU A 70 3.40 3.60 -5.56
CA LEU A 70 2.75 2.36 -5.94
C LEU A 70 3.45 1.21 -5.24
N VAL A 71 2.71 0.48 -4.42
CA VAL A 71 3.29 -0.57 -3.60
C VAL A 71 2.48 -1.85 -3.71
N GLY A 72 3.14 -2.97 -3.52
CA GLY A 72 2.50 -4.25 -3.35
C GLY A 72 2.66 -4.67 -1.89
N ILE A 73 1.56 -5.06 -1.28
CA ILE A 73 1.54 -5.45 0.12
C ILE A 73 1.09 -6.91 0.19
N GLU A 74 1.83 -7.70 0.91
CA GLU A 74 1.52 -9.09 1.11
C GLU A 74 1.43 -9.38 2.59
N GLY A 75 0.36 -9.99 3.03
CA GLY A 75 0.20 -10.26 4.44
C GLY A 75 -1.09 -11.01 4.74
N ARG A 76 -1.67 -10.71 5.87
CA ARG A 76 -2.87 -11.40 6.35
C ARG A 76 -3.86 -10.40 6.92
N ILE A 77 -5.12 -10.78 6.94
CA ILE A 77 -6.16 -9.94 7.54
C ILE A 77 -6.17 -10.19 9.05
N GLN A 78 -6.29 -9.12 9.79
CA GLN A 78 -6.39 -9.18 11.23
C GLN A 78 -7.52 -8.27 11.68
N THR A 79 -8.26 -8.70 12.68
CA THR A 79 -9.28 -7.84 13.27
C THR A 79 -8.90 -7.56 14.72
N ARG A 80 -9.32 -6.42 15.20
CA ARG A 80 -9.13 -6.07 16.60
C ARG A 80 -10.24 -5.14 17.03
N THR A 81 -10.44 -5.04 18.32
CA THR A 81 -11.51 -4.24 18.90
C THR A 81 -10.93 -3.32 19.95
N TYR A 82 -11.40 -2.10 19.98
CA TYR A 82 -11.06 -1.22 21.09
C TYR A 82 -12.30 -0.41 21.47
N GLU A 83 -12.25 0.19 22.63
CA GLU A 83 -13.37 0.98 23.10
C GLU A 83 -13.11 2.46 22.89
N LYS A 84 -14.12 3.14 22.40
CA LYS A 84 -14.06 4.58 22.25
C LYS A 84 -15.40 5.13 22.66
N ASP A 85 -15.41 6.02 23.65
CA ASP A 85 -16.63 6.65 24.17
C ASP A 85 -17.64 5.61 24.59
N GLY A 86 -17.19 4.53 25.21
CA GLY A 86 -18.07 3.48 25.72
C GLY A 86 -18.60 2.54 24.67
N LYS A 87 -18.16 2.67 23.42
CA LYS A 87 -18.61 1.81 22.34
C LYS A 87 -17.47 0.98 21.80
N ALA A 88 -17.76 -0.25 21.42
CA ALA A 88 -16.76 -1.11 20.82
C ALA A 88 -16.56 -0.71 19.36
N VAL A 89 -15.31 -0.51 18.97
CA VAL A 89 -14.96 -0.19 17.60
C VAL A 89 -14.18 -1.37 17.03
N TYR A 90 -14.64 -1.89 15.90
CA TYR A 90 -14.04 -3.04 15.25
C TYR A 90 -13.20 -2.57 14.08
N ILE A 91 -11.97 -3.06 14.02
CA ILE A 91 -11.04 -2.69 12.96
C ILE A 91 -10.63 -3.93 12.21
N THR A 92 -10.71 -3.88 10.89
CA THR A 92 -10.20 -4.90 10.01
C THR A 92 -9.04 -4.29 9.24
N GLU A 93 -7.90 -4.92 9.28
CA GLU A 93 -6.70 -4.37 8.66
C GLU A 93 -5.83 -5.48 8.11
N VAL A 94 -4.90 -5.13 7.23
CA VAL A 94 -3.95 -6.06 6.69
C VAL A 94 -2.64 -5.87 7.45
N VAL A 95 -2.15 -6.94 8.07
CA VAL A 95 -0.83 -6.91 8.70
C VAL A 95 0.14 -7.37 7.64
N ALA A 96 0.97 -6.46 7.17
CA ALA A 96 1.87 -6.75 6.07
C ALA A 96 3.04 -7.57 6.57
N GLU A 97 3.33 -8.64 5.85
CA GLU A 97 4.49 -9.49 6.13
C GLU A 97 5.60 -9.20 5.15
N GLY A 98 5.26 -8.56 4.04
CA GLY A 98 6.22 -8.14 3.06
C GLY A 98 5.65 -7.05 2.18
N PHE A 99 6.53 -6.32 1.52
CA PHE A 99 6.08 -5.30 0.59
C PHE A 99 7.05 -5.21 -0.57
N SER A 100 6.56 -4.69 -1.68
CA SER A 100 7.39 -4.46 -2.86
C SER A 100 7.12 -3.05 -3.36
N LEU A 101 8.17 -2.39 -3.79
CA LEU A 101 8.05 -1.07 -4.40
C LEU A 101 7.94 -1.28 -5.90
N LEU A 102 6.82 -0.90 -6.45
CA LEU A 102 6.51 -1.20 -7.85
C LEU A 102 6.80 -0.05 -8.80
N GLU A 103 7.27 1.08 -8.27
CA GLU A 103 7.73 2.20 -9.08
C GLU A 103 9.06 2.69 -8.54
N SER A 104 9.90 3.16 -9.44
CA SER A 104 11.15 3.77 -9.00
C SER A 104 10.86 5.07 -8.29
N LYS A 105 11.65 5.38 -7.30
CA LYS A 105 11.53 6.67 -6.66
C LYS A 105 11.89 7.72 -7.70
N LYS A 106 11.05 8.76 -7.80
CA LYS A 106 11.26 9.73 -8.79
C LYS A 106 12.46 10.51 -8.53
N THR A 107 13.42 10.46 -9.42
CA THR A 107 14.55 11.26 -9.23
C THR A 107 14.60 12.09 -10.44
N GLY A 108 14.14 12.72 -10.68
CA GLY A 108 14.26 13.48 -11.78
C GLY A 108 14.49 12.81 -13.02
N GLU A 109 14.74 12.63 -13.53
CA GLU A 109 14.76 12.13 -14.42
C GLU A 109 14.72 11.29 -15.02
N SER A 110 14.78 10.90 -15.26
CA SER A 110 14.71 10.10 -15.70
C SER A 110 14.29 9.58 -16.24
N ARG A 111 14.17 9.33 -16.32
CA ARG A 111 13.70 8.77 -16.78
C ARG A 111 13.26 8.71 -17.60
N ASN A 112 13.27 8.80 -17.94
CA ASN A 112 12.83 8.62 -18.74
C ASN A 112 12.73 8.14 -19.41
N ASN A 113 13.06 7.92 -19.55
CA ASN A 113 12.89 7.33 -20.19
C ASN A 113 12.42 6.67 -20.48
N GLN A 114 12.38 6.43 -20.32
CA GLN A 114 11.76 5.72 -20.54
C GLN A 114 11.21 5.33 -21.00
N PRO A 115 11.22 5.25 -21.27
CA PRO A 115 10.42 4.85 -21.62
C PRO A 115 9.94 4.47 -21.90
N VAL A 116 9.83 4.24 -21.81
CA VAL A 116 9.10 3.72 -21.91
C VAL A 116 8.45 3.24 -22.02
N PHE A 117 8.42 3.02 -21.85
CA PHE A 117 7.53 2.54 -21.74
C PHE A 117 6.77 2.83 -21.82
N SER A 118 6.73 3.03 -21.74
CA SER A 118 5.88 3.18 -21.62
C SER A 118 5.20 3.49 -21.77
N SER A 119 5.22 3.73 -21.89
CA SER A 119 4.39 3.88 -21.83
C SER A 119 3.65 3.91 -21.94
N ASN A 120 3.64 3.83 -22.00
CA ASN A 120 2.82 3.72 -21.84
C ASN A 120 2.27 3.63 -21.66
N GLU A 121 2.48 3.63 -21.34
CA GLU A 121 1.94 3.36 -20.89
C GLU A 121 1.54 3.35 -20.49
N ALA A 122 1.73 3.38 -20.40
CA ALA A 122 1.25 3.17 -19.80
C ALA A 122 0.94 3.26 -19.46
N GLU A 123 1.13 3.21 -19.29
CA GLU A 123 0.83 3.01 -18.81
C GLU A 123 0.61 2.73 -18.26
N PRO A 124 0.59 2.54 -18.19
CA PRO A 124 0.43 2.00 -17.48
C PRO A 124 0.58 1.46 -17.11
N ILE A 125 0.76 1.01 -16.91
CA ILE A 125 0.85 0.32 -16.50
C ILE A 125 1.08 -0.20 -16.32
N GLU A 126 1.22 -0.46 -16.20
CA GLU A 126 1.37 -1.06 -16.04
C GLU A 126 1.89 -1.56 -15.77
N PHE A 127 2.27 -1.91 -15.60
CA PHE A 127 2.68 -2.61 -15.17
C PHE A 127 3.00 -3.22 -15.21
N SER A 128 3.09 -3.49 -15.10
CA SER A 128 3.42 -4.07 -15.09
C SER A 128 3.78 -4.97 -15.14
N GLU A 129 3.84 -5.70 -15.44
CA GLU A 129 4.17 -6.61 -15.36
C GLU A 129 5.35 -7.04 -15.18
N ASP A 130 5.81 -7.12 -15.47
CA ASP A 130 7.05 -7.32 -15.34
C ASP A 130 7.44 -7.01 -14.11
N ASP A 131 6.95 -6.37 -13.64
CA ASP A 131 7.20 -6.03 -12.47
C ASP A 131 6.76 -6.94 -11.60
N LEU A 132 6.26 -7.80 -11.91
CA LEU A 132 5.72 -8.57 -11.08
C LEU A 132 6.43 -9.41 -10.61
N PRO A 133 6.86 -9.49 -10.12
CA PRO A 133 7.69 -10.16 -9.58
C PRO A 133 7.28 -10.91 -8.57
N PHE A 134 7.13 -11.58 -8.31
CA PHE A 134 6.91 -12.34 -7.23
C PHE A 134 7.04 -13.74 -7.63
#